data_37fb27bc5186cf41b978de2fd8f61b40
#
_entry.id   37fb27bc5186cf41b978de2fd8f61b40
#
_cell.length_a   1.000
_cell.length_b   1.000
_cell.length_c   1.000
_cell.angle_alpha   90.00
_cell.angle_beta   90.00
_cell.angle_gamma   90.00
#
_symmetry.space_group_name_H-M   'P 1'
#
loop_
_entity.id
_entity.type
_entity.pdbx_description
1 polymer ?
#
loop_
_entity_poly.entity_id
_entity_poly.type
_entity_poly.pdbx_seq_one_letter_code
_entity_poly.pdbx_strand_id
1 'polypeptide(L)'
;LESEQRRNETARRRVVGLVVETRPDAIDARSLTLARRLGCTKIQIGIQSLDGRVLEANDRQVDLSSIEHAFELMRAFGFKLHTHFMVNLYGQTPESDKRDYREFVTNPAFLPDEVKLYPCALVAGTGLVDLYEAGLWRPYGEDELLDILVADVLASAPYTRISRMIRDISADDILVGNKKTNLRQMVESEIEACGRASDVAEIRFREMGTARIDADALELEIIPYETTNTSERFLQWKAPDGRIAGFLRLSMPHQEYVAAHADELPVHLGEAMVREVHVYGKAARLHASSDGAQHLGLGKRLIEEAARIARDEGFSHLNVISAIGTRAYYRSLGFEDAELYQQRTL
;
A
#
# COMPACT_ATOMS: atom_id res chain seq x y z
N LEU A 1 16.47 -5.02 22.30
CA LEU A 1 15.87 -4.50 21.07
C LEU A 1 16.55 -3.20 20.64
N GLU A 2 16.47 -2.12 21.42
CA GLU A 2 16.97 -0.78 21.07
C GLU A 2 18.46 -0.77 20.76
N SER A 3 19.30 -1.50 21.49
CA SER A 3 20.71 -1.65 21.22
C SER A 3 20.97 -2.20 19.80
N GLU A 4 20.22 -3.24 19.38
CA GLU A 4 20.36 -3.81 18.06
C GLU A 4 19.80 -2.88 16.95
N GLN A 5 18.77 -2.11 17.25
CA GLN A 5 18.28 -1.09 16.34
C GLN A 5 19.32 0.01 16.10
N ARG A 6 19.96 0.53 17.15
CA ARG A 6 21.08 1.51 17.02
C ARG A 6 22.24 0.95 16.23
N ARG A 7 22.62 -0.30 16.43
CA ARG A 7 23.66 -0.96 15.62
C ARG A 7 23.25 -1.06 14.15
N ASN A 8 21.97 -1.34 13.89
CA ASN A 8 21.46 -1.42 12.52
C ASN A 8 21.48 -0.07 11.80
N GLU A 9 21.24 1.06 12.47
CA GLU A 9 21.25 2.39 11.87
C GLU A 9 22.56 2.74 11.16
N THR A 10 23.70 2.25 11.68
CA THR A 10 25.04 2.51 11.14
C THR A 10 25.66 1.31 10.43
N ALA A 11 24.96 0.18 10.37
CA ALA A 11 25.46 -1.02 9.72
C ALA A 11 25.65 -0.82 8.20
N ARG A 12 26.64 -1.49 7.63
CA ARG A 12 26.90 -1.47 6.19
C ARG A 12 25.68 -1.98 5.37
N ARG A 13 24.95 -2.97 5.90
CA ARG A 13 23.71 -3.50 5.35
C ARG A 13 22.65 -3.29 6.42
N ARG A 14 21.71 -2.40 6.14
CA ARG A 14 20.67 -1.95 7.07
C ARG A 14 19.31 -2.49 6.70
N VAL A 15 18.49 -2.74 7.68
CA VAL A 15 17.06 -3.03 7.47
C VAL A 15 16.34 -1.72 7.17
N VAL A 16 15.97 -1.52 5.92
CA VAL A 16 15.28 -0.30 5.43
C VAL A 16 13.78 -0.50 5.28
N GLY A 17 13.25 -1.66 5.68
CA GLY A 17 11.83 -1.95 5.73
C GLY A 17 11.59 -3.23 6.51
N LEU A 18 10.64 -3.20 7.42
CA LEU A 18 10.10 -4.35 8.14
C LEU A 18 8.60 -4.39 7.87
N VAL A 19 8.12 -5.54 7.46
CA VAL A 19 6.71 -5.79 7.13
C VAL A 19 6.21 -6.93 7.99
N VAL A 20 5.02 -6.77 8.56
CA VAL A 20 4.31 -7.83 9.30
C VAL A 20 3.05 -8.16 8.51
N GLU A 21 2.75 -9.45 8.40
CA GLU A 21 1.50 -9.95 7.83
C GLU A 21 0.61 -10.50 8.94
N THR A 22 -0.67 -10.14 8.91
CA THR A 22 -1.65 -10.54 9.92
C THR A 22 -3.06 -10.57 9.34
N ARG A 23 -4.06 -10.78 10.20
CA ARG A 23 -5.49 -10.77 9.86
C ARG A 23 -6.15 -9.50 10.44
N PRO A 24 -7.27 -9.03 9.86
CA PRO A 24 -7.99 -7.85 10.39
C PRO A 24 -8.38 -7.99 11.87
N ASP A 25 -8.85 -9.15 12.27
CA ASP A 25 -9.29 -9.48 13.63
C ASP A 25 -8.15 -9.53 14.68
N ALA A 26 -6.89 -9.45 14.25
CA ALA A 26 -5.71 -9.39 15.12
C ALA A 26 -5.11 -7.97 15.21
N ILE A 27 -5.76 -6.97 14.61
CA ILE A 27 -5.35 -5.57 14.65
C ILE A 27 -5.97 -4.89 15.86
N ASP A 28 -5.12 -4.44 16.78
CA ASP A 28 -5.46 -3.58 17.90
C ASP A 28 -4.30 -2.60 18.19
N ALA A 29 -4.53 -1.59 19.03
CA ALA A 29 -3.54 -0.57 19.38
C ALA A 29 -2.26 -1.19 19.99
N ARG A 30 -2.39 -2.27 20.77
CA ARG A 30 -1.27 -2.95 21.42
C ARG A 30 -0.38 -3.68 20.40
N SER A 31 -0.98 -4.42 19.48
CA SER A 31 -0.26 -5.14 18.42
C SER A 31 0.44 -4.18 17.47
N LEU A 32 -0.21 -3.06 17.10
CA LEU A 32 0.38 -2.02 16.26
C LEU A 32 1.51 -1.27 16.99
N THR A 33 1.36 -0.95 18.27
CA THR A 33 2.45 -0.37 19.08
C THR A 33 3.66 -1.29 19.13
N LEU A 34 3.44 -2.60 19.36
CA LEU A 34 4.52 -3.58 19.32
C LEU A 34 5.20 -3.62 17.94
N ALA A 35 4.42 -3.67 16.88
CA ALA A 35 4.95 -3.65 15.50
C ALA A 35 5.81 -2.40 15.25
N ARG A 36 5.37 -1.21 15.70
CA ARG A 36 6.15 0.02 15.59
C ARG A 36 7.45 -0.04 16.42
N ARG A 37 7.39 -0.50 17.64
CA ARG A 37 8.59 -0.68 18.48
C ARG A 37 9.61 -1.62 17.86
N LEU A 38 9.15 -2.64 17.13
CA LEU A 38 10.03 -3.53 16.34
C LEU A 38 10.60 -2.84 15.08
N GLY A 39 10.10 -1.67 14.69
CA GLY A 39 10.53 -0.92 13.51
C GLY A 39 9.73 -1.22 12.25
N CYS A 40 8.56 -1.86 12.38
CA CYS A 40 7.65 -2.14 11.27
C CYS A 40 7.09 -0.82 10.70
N THR A 41 7.03 -0.71 9.37
CA THR A 41 6.49 0.45 8.65
C THR A 41 5.33 0.10 7.72
N LYS A 42 5.09 -1.18 7.51
CA LYS A 42 4.04 -1.68 6.61
C LYS A 42 3.37 -2.91 7.23
N ILE A 43 2.05 -2.90 7.25
CA ILE A 43 1.24 -4.05 7.65
C ILE A 43 0.60 -4.65 6.39
N GLN A 44 0.69 -5.96 6.25
CA GLN A 44 -0.07 -6.73 5.27
C GLN A 44 -1.27 -7.38 5.97
N ILE A 45 -2.45 -7.25 5.40
CA ILE A 45 -3.65 -7.92 5.90
C ILE A 45 -4.40 -8.65 4.80
N GLY A 46 -4.85 -9.86 5.09
CA GLY A 46 -5.66 -10.67 4.21
C GLY A 46 -7.14 -10.40 4.41
N ILE A 47 -7.72 -9.50 3.64
CA ILE A 47 -9.17 -9.24 3.66
C ILE A 47 -9.94 -10.14 2.70
N GLN A 48 -9.35 -10.47 1.58
CA GLN A 48 -9.80 -11.36 0.49
C GLN A 48 -11.00 -10.83 -0.31
N SER A 49 -12.04 -10.33 0.33
CA SER A 49 -13.28 -9.79 -0.25
C SER A 49 -13.93 -8.83 0.75
N LEU A 50 -14.86 -7.99 0.31
CA LEU A 50 -15.74 -7.19 1.17
C LEU A 50 -17.17 -7.80 1.26
N ASP A 51 -17.50 -8.81 0.46
CA ASP A 51 -18.80 -9.49 0.55
C ASP A 51 -18.79 -10.49 1.72
N GLY A 52 -19.50 -10.17 2.79
CA GLY A 52 -19.59 -11.02 3.99
C GLY A 52 -20.09 -12.43 3.71
N ARG A 53 -20.98 -12.63 2.73
CA ARG A 53 -21.47 -13.96 2.32
C ARG A 53 -20.36 -14.77 1.65
N VAL A 54 -19.53 -14.11 0.84
CA VAL A 54 -18.37 -14.73 0.22
C VAL A 54 -17.34 -15.09 1.27
N LEU A 55 -17.07 -14.20 2.23
CA LEU A 55 -16.14 -14.47 3.34
C LEU A 55 -16.62 -15.68 4.16
N GLU A 56 -17.89 -15.73 4.54
CA GLU A 56 -18.49 -16.84 5.28
C GLU A 56 -18.40 -18.16 4.49
N ALA A 57 -18.76 -18.14 3.20
CA ALA A 57 -18.72 -19.32 2.32
C ALA A 57 -17.29 -19.88 2.11
N ASN A 58 -16.26 -19.05 2.33
CA ASN A 58 -14.84 -19.43 2.25
C ASN A 58 -14.16 -19.55 3.63
N ASP A 59 -14.94 -19.78 4.67
CA ASP A 59 -14.48 -20.04 6.04
C ASP A 59 -13.63 -18.89 6.63
N ARG A 60 -13.88 -17.66 6.18
CA ARG A 60 -13.26 -16.44 6.67
C ARG A 60 -14.16 -15.79 7.72
N GLN A 61 -13.89 -16.09 8.99
CA GLN A 61 -14.65 -15.57 10.13
C GLN A 61 -14.19 -14.14 10.48
N VAL A 62 -14.35 -13.22 9.52
CA VAL A 62 -14.05 -11.81 9.68
C VAL A 62 -15.24 -11.01 9.16
N ASP A 63 -15.79 -10.15 9.97
CA ASP A 63 -16.84 -9.23 9.56
C ASP A 63 -16.28 -7.93 8.95
N LEU A 64 -17.13 -7.22 8.22
CA LEU A 64 -16.75 -6.00 7.54
C LEU A 64 -16.33 -4.91 8.52
N SER A 65 -16.97 -4.80 9.67
CA SER A 65 -16.65 -3.80 10.70
C SER A 65 -15.26 -4.01 11.30
N SER A 66 -14.81 -5.25 11.44
CA SER A 66 -13.44 -5.56 11.85
C SER A 66 -12.41 -5.15 10.79
N ILE A 67 -12.76 -5.27 9.49
CA ILE A 67 -11.91 -4.80 8.40
C ILE A 67 -11.81 -3.28 8.42
N GLU A 68 -12.95 -2.58 8.52
CA GLU A 68 -13.01 -1.11 8.60
C GLU A 68 -12.19 -0.58 9.78
N HIS A 69 -12.40 -1.13 10.97
CA HIS A 69 -11.65 -0.75 12.17
C HIS A 69 -10.14 -0.97 12.01
N ALA A 70 -9.74 -2.10 11.41
CA ALA A 70 -8.31 -2.37 11.14
C ALA A 70 -7.70 -1.32 10.20
N PHE A 71 -8.42 -0.89 9.15
CA PHE A 71 -7.97 0.17 8.24
C PHE A 71 -7.81 1.51 8.95
N GLU A 72 -8.82 1.92 9.72
CA GLU A 72 -8.79 3.17 10.50
C GLU A 72 -7.60 3.20 11.45
N LEU A 73 -7.42 2.13 12.23
CA LEU A 73 -6.38 2.07 13.25
C LEU A 73 -4.98 2.03 12.62
N MET A 74 -4.75 1.18 11.61
CA MET A 74 -3.47 1.12 10.91
C MET A 74 -3.08 2.45 10.25
N ARG A 75 -4.07 3.18 9.69
CA ARG A 75 -3.86 4.49 9.07
C ARG A 75 -3.51 5.54 10.11
N ALA A 76 -4.25 5.60 11.23
CA ALA A 76 -3.95 6.50 12.34
C ALA A 76 -2.57 6.25 12.96
N PHE A 77 -2.11 4.99 12.99
CA PHE A 77 -0.73 4.64 13.37
C PHE A 77 0.32 4.96 12.29
N GLY A 78 -0.08 5.45 11.13
CA GLY A 78 0.81 5.84 10.03
C GLY A 78 1.39 4.69 9.23
N PHE A 79 0.92 3.45 9.40
CA PHE A 79 1.40 2.32 8.61
C PHE A 79 1.03 2.46 7.13
N LYS A 80 1.88 1.93 6.25
CA LYS A 80 1.52 1.62 4.89
C LYS A 80 0.61 0.39 4.88
N LEU A 81 -0.57 0.53 4.28
CA LEU A 81 -1.61 -0.49 4.24
C LEU A 81 -1.45 -1.35 2.98
N HIS A 82 -1.10 -2.63 3.17
CA HIS A 82 -0.96 -3.59 2.09
C HIS A 82 -1.95 -4.72 2.26
N THR A 83 -2.82 -4.92 1.29
CA THR A 83 -3.93 -5.84 1.39
C THR A 83 -3.82 -7.00 0.42
N HIS A 84 -4.31 -8.16 0.84
CA HIS A 84 -4.54 -9.28 -0.05
C HIS A 84 -6.01 -9.31 -0.42
N PHE A 85 -6.30 -9.22 -1.71
CA PHE A 85 -7.62 -9.32 -2.30
C PHE A 85 -7.66 -10.46 -3.29
N MET A 86 -8.75 -11.21 -3.34
CA MET A 86 -8.86 -12.41 -4.17
C MET A 86 -9.98 -12.27 -5.19
N VAL A 87 -9.74 -12.86 -6.35
CA VAL A 87 -10.69 -13.00 -7.46
C VAL A 87 -11.10 -14.46 -7.56
N ASN A 88 -12.36 -14.73 -7.88
CA ASN A 88 -12.91 -16.08 -8.04
C ASN A 88 -12.98 -16.89 -6.74
N LEU A 89 -13.28 -16.27 -5.61
CA LEU A 89 -13.64 -17.01 -4.41
C LEU A 89 -14.95 -17.78 -4.62
N TYR A 90 -15.16 -18.86 -3.85
CA TYR A 90 -16.44 -19.57 -3.90
C TYR A 90 -17.59 -18.62 -3.55
N GLY A 91 -18.61 -18.64 -4.40
CA GLY A 91 -19.77 -17.74 -4.29
C GLY A 91 -19.65 -16.43 -5.09
N GLN A 92 -18.51 -16.15 -5.72
CA GLN A 92 -18.34 -15.00 -6.61
C GLN A 92 -18.68 -15.32 -8.09
N THR A 93 -19.00 -14.27 -8.82
CA THR A 93 -19.11 -14.23 -10.29
C THR A 93 -18.19 -13.13 -10.83
N PRO A 94 -17.83 -13.12 -12.12
CA PRO A 94 -17.02 -12.06 -12.72
C PRO A 94 -17.54 -10.64 -12.44
N GLU A 95 -18.87 -10.47 -12.46
CA GLU A 95 -19.50 -9.16 -12.20
C GLU A 95 -19.45 -8.80 -10.71
N SER A 96 -19.56 -9.78 -9.79
CA SER A 96 -19.45 -9.51 -8.36
C SER A 96 -18.00 -9.21 -7.98
N ASP A 97 -17.01 -9.89 -8.55
CA ASP A 97 -15.58 -9.61 -8.35
C ASP A 97 -15.24 -8.16 -8.71
N LYS A 98 -15.65 -7.71 -9.90
CA LYS A 98 -15.43 -6.32 -10.35
C LYS A 98 -16.08 -5.29 -9.44
N ARG A 99 -17.30 -5.57 -8.94
CA ARG A 99 -17.98 -4.65 -8.01
C ARG A 99 -17.30 -4.62 -6.66
N ASP A 100 -16.92 -5.77 -6.13
CA ASP A 100 -16.25 -5.94 -4.84
C ASP A 100 -14.91 -5.20 -4.82
N TYR A 101 -14.07 -5.40 -5.84
CA TYR A 101 -12.81 -4.69 -5.95
C TYR A 101 -12.99 -3.17 -6.14
N ARG A 102 -13.96 -2.75 -6.96
CA ARG A 102 -14.26 -1.33 -7.13
C ARG A 102 -14.66 -0.69 -5.81
N GLU A 103 -15.57 -1.32 -5.05
CA GLU A 103 -15.94 -0.88 -3.71
C GLU A 103 -14.72 -0.73 -2.82
N PHE A 104 -13.83 -1.74 -2.81
CA PHE A 104 -12.62 -1.74 -2.02
C PHE A 104 -11.67 -0.56 -2.30
N VAL A 105 -11.51 -0.17 -3.56
CA VAL A 105 -10.57 0.90 -3.94
C VAL A 105 -11.19 2.30 -4.02
N THR A 106 -12.52 2.42 -3.82
CA THR A 106 -13.24 3.71 -3.89
C THR A 106 -13.94 4.12 -2.60
N ASN A 107 -14.25 3.17 -1.71
CA ASN A 107 -14.90 3.46 -0.44
C ASN A 107 -13.89 4.05 0.56
N PRO A 108 -14.16 5.24 1.15
CA PRO A 108 -13.30 5.91 2.13
C PRO A 108 -12.90 5.07 3.35
N ALA A 109 -13.68 4.05 3.70
CA ALA A 109 -13.36 3.13 4.79
C ALA A 109 -12.11 2.27 4.52
N PHE A 110 -11.75 2.08 3.25
CA PHE A 110 -10.63 1.19 2.86
C PHE A 110 -9.49 1.96 2.19
N LEU A 111 -9.59 2.29 0.90
CA LEU A 111 -8.57 3.02 0.11
C LEU A 111 -7.14 2.52 0.37
N PRO A 112 -6.78 1.30 -0.09
CA PRO A 112 -5.50 0.68 0.22
C PRO A 112 -4.32 1.41 -0.45
N ASP A 113 -3.15 1.41 0.22
CA ASP A 113 -1.91 1.91 -0.38
C ASP A 113 -1.31 0.90 -1.37
N GLU A 114 -1.35 -0.40 -1.04
CA GLU A 114 -0.93 -1.49 -1.91
C GLU A 114 -1.94 -2.64 -1.88
N VAL A 115 -2.07 -3.32 -3.02
CA VAL A 115 -2.91 -4.50 -3.18
C VAL A 115 -2.10 -5.64 -3.81
N LYS A 116 -2.22 -6.83 -3.24
CA LYS A 116 -1.94 -8.09 -3.92
C LYS A 116 -3.28 -8.63 -4.41
N LEU A 117 -3.41 -8.80 -5.70
CA LEU A 117 -4.64 -9.27 -6.35
C LEU A 117 -4.41 -10.69 -6.87
N TYR A 118 -5.03 -11.67 -6.21
CA TYR A 118 -4.77 -13.07 -6.46
C TYR A 118 -5.98 -13.80 -7.01
N PRO A 119 -5.87 -14.43 -8.19
CA PRO A 119 -6.86 -15.41 -8.63
C PRO A 119 -6.86 -16.63 -7.69
N CYS A 120 -8.05 -17.05 -7.25
CA CYS A 120 -8.24 -18.28 -6.51
C CYS A 120 -7.84 -19.49 -7.38
N ALA A 121 -7.18 -20.46 -6.79
CA ALA A 121 -6.74 -21.66 -7.46
C ALA A 121 -7.02 -22.88 -6.59
N LEU A 122 -7.34 -24.01 -7.22
CA LEU A 122 -7.56 -25.27 -6.55
C LEU A 122 -6.24 -25.90 -6.12
N VAL A 123 -6.08 -26.13 -4.82
CA VAL A 123 -4.92 -26.80 -4.23
C VAL A 123 -5.37 -28.08 -3.56
N ALA A 124 -4.56 -29.15 -3.69
CA ALA A 124 -4.87 -30.44 -3.08
C ALA A 124 -5.05 -30.34 -1.56
N GLY A 125 -6.03 -31.06 -1.04
CA GLY A 125 -6.29 -31.14 0.40
C GLY A 125 -7.02 -29.94 1.00
N THR A 126 -7.51 -29.02 0.17
CA THR A 126 -8.38 -27.91 0.60
C THR A 126 -9.86 -28.28 0.45
N GLY A 127 -10.75 -27.67 1.26
CA GLY A 127 -12.19 -27.85 1.13
C GLY A 127 -12.77 -27.42 -0.22
N LEU A 128 -12.03 -26.63 -0.99
CA LEU A 128 -12.42 -26.20 -2.33
C LEU A 128 -12.45 -27.39 -3.33
N VAL A 129 -11.72 -28.49 -3.04
CA VAL A 129 -11.74 -29.71 -3.86
C VAL A 129 -13.13 -30.32 -3.90
N ASP A 130 -13.80 -30.45 -2.75
CA ASP A 130 -15.15 -31.01 -2.66
C ASP A 130 -16.16 -30.16 -3.44
N LEU A 131 -16.02 -28.84 -3.36
CA LEU A 131 -16.87 -27.90 -4.12
C LEU A 131 -16.63 -27.98 -5.63
N TYR A 132 -15.39 -28.17 -6.04
CA TYR A 132 -15.03 -28.36 -7.45
C TYR A 132 -15.58 -29.68 -8.00
N GLU A 133 -15.41 -30.78 -7.26
CA GLU A 133 -15.92 -32.11 -7.65
C GLU A 133 -17.45 -32.14 -7.70
N ALA A 134 -18.12 -31.40 -6.82
CA ALA A 134 -19.55 -31.22 -6.83
C ALA A 134 -20.07 -30.26 -7.93
N GLY A 135 -19.18 -29.62 -8.70
CA GLY A 135 -19.54 -28.64 -9.73
C GLY A 135 -20.09 -27.32 -9.19
N LEU A 136 -19.85 -27.02 -7.91
CA LEU A 136 -20.31 -25.81 -7.23
C LEU A 136 -19.34 -24.63 -7.37
N TRP A 137 -18.09 -24.92 -7.69
CA TRP A 137 -17.05 -23.93 -8.00
C TRP A 137 -16.23 -24.36 -9.22
N ARG A 138 -15.80 -23.40 -10.00
CA ARG A 138 -14.82 -23.58 -11.07
C ARG A 138 -13.85 -22.42 -11.11
N PRO A 139 -12.59 -22.57 -11.56
CA PRO A 139 -11.75 -21.45 -11.89
C PRO A 139 -12.33 -20.70 -13.10
N TYR A 140 -12.12 -19.39 -13.12
CA TYR A 140 -12.42 -18.59 -14.31
C TYR A 140 -11.54 -18.99 -15.49
N GLY A 141 -12.10 -18.91 -16.70
CA GLY A 141 -11.33 -18.99 -17.93
C GLY A 141 -10.35 -17.81 -18.06
N GLU A 142 -9.43 -17.91 -18.98
CA GLU A 142 -8.42 -16.87 -19.19
C GLU A 142 -9.05 -15.53 -19.56
N ASP A 143 -10.01 -15.52 -20.49
CA ASP A 143 -10.68 -14.30 -20.93
C ASP A 143 -11.50 -13.65 -19.82
N GLU A 144 -12.23 -14.45 -19.00
CA GLU A 144 -12.95 -13.97 -17.82
C GLU A 144 -11.98 -13.33 -16.80
N LEU A 145 -10.87 -13.99 -16.55
CA LEU A 145 -9.87 -13.50 -15.60
C LEU A 145 -9.19 -12.22 -16.08
N LEU A 146 -8.84 -12.13 -17.35
CA LEU A 146 -8.25 -10.93 -17.96
C LEU A 146 -9.22 -9.75 -17.92
N ASP A 147 -10.48 -9.97 -18.26
CA ASP A 147 -11.53 -8.93 -18.23
C ASP A 147 -11.73 -8.36 -16.82
N ILE A 148 -11.71 -9.21 -15.78
CA ILE A 148 -11.78 -8.76 -14.38
C ILE A 148 -10.53 -7.95 -14.01
N LEU A 149 -9.34 -8.49 -14.25
CA LEU A 149 -8.09 -7.85 -13.81
C LEU A 149 -7.82 -6.54 -14.56
N VAL A 150 -8.22 -6.42 -15.82
CA VAL A 150 -8.20 -5.17 -16.58
C VAL A 150 -9.13 -4.15 -15.94
N ALA A 151 -10.36 -4.54 -15.59
CA ALA A 151 -11.32 -3.68 -14.92
C ALA A 151 -10.78 -3.21 -13.55
N ASP A 152 -10.13 -4.09 -12.79
CA ASP A 152 -9.55 -3.79 -11.48
C ASP A 152 -8.38 -2.81 -11.57
N VAL A 153 -7.49 -2.97 -12.57
CA VAL A 153 -6.40 -2.02 -12.82
C VAL A 153 -6.95 -0.64 -13.15
N LEU A 154 -7.96 -0.58 -14.02
CA LEU A 154 -8.58 0.68 -14.45
C LEU A 154 -9.39 1.36 -13.34
N ALA A 155 -9.92 0.59 -12.38
CA ALA A 155 -10.62 1.14 -11.21
C ALA A 155 -9.68 1.68 -10.13
N SER A 156 -8.40 1.28 -10.15
CA SER A 156 -7.43 1.61 -9.11
C SER A 156 -7.04 3.08 -9.14
N ALA A 157 -7.08 3.73 -7.98
CA ALA A 157 -6.77 5.15 -7.82
C ALA A 157 -5.27 5.45 -8.03
N PRO A 158 -4.91 6.72 -8.34
CA PRO A 158 -3.52 7.12 -8.58
C PRO A 158 -2.59 6.95 -7.38
N TYR A 159 -3.13 6.81 -6.19
CA TYR A 159 -2.40 6.52 -4.95
C TYR A 159 -2.40 5.03 -4.57
N THR A 160 -3.02 4.15 -5.35
CA THR A 160 -3.03 2.69 -5.11
C THR A 160 -2.00 1.99 -5.97
N ARG A 161 -1.26 1.03 -5.41
CA ARG A 161 -0.28 0.22 -6.13
C ARG A 161 -0.68 -1.25 -6.12
N ILE A 162 -0.97 -1.82 -7.29
CA ILE A 162 -1.14 -3.27 -7.42
C ILE A 162 0.25 -3.92 -7.47
N SER A 163 0.72 -4.39 -6.31
CA SER A 163 2.09 -4.88 -6.16
C SER A 163 2.31 -6.25 -6.78
N ARG A 164 1.26 -7.08 -6.86
CA ARG A 164 1.33 -8.45 -7.36
C ARG A 164 -0.01 -8.94 -7.89
N MET A 165 0.03 -9.72 -8.98
CA MET A 165 -1.14 -10.36 -9.60
C MET A 165 -0.93 -11.87 -9.81
N ILE A 166 0.04 -12.46 -9.14
CA ILE A 166 0.31 -13.89 -9.21
C ILE A 166 0.21 -14.50 -7.82
N ARG A 167 -0.03 -15.81 -7.79
CA ARG A 167 -0.07 -16.62 -6.56
C ARG A 167 1.26 -16.60 -5.79
N ASP A 168 1.19 -16.87 -4.50
CA ASP A 168 2.35 -17.14 -3.64
C ASP A 168 2.70 -18.64 -3.53
N ILE A 169 1.90 -19.51 -4.15
CA ILE A 169 2.08 -20.97 -4.18
C ILE A 169 2.73 -21.42 -5.48
N SER A 170 3.43 -22.57 -5.47
CA SER A 170 4.04 -23.14 -6.67
C SER A 170 2.97 -23.51 -7.71
N ALA A 171 3.33 -23.44 -8.99
CA ALA A 171 2.48 -23.95 -10.07
C ALA A 171 2.20 -25.43 -9.97
N ASP A 172 3.14 -26.18 -9.39
CA ASP A 172 3.03 -27.64 -9.21
C ASP A 172 2.00 -28.03 -8.15
N ASP A 173 1.75 -27.14 -7.17
CA ASP A 173 0.74 -27.36 -6.12
C ASP A 173 -0.69 -27.03 -6.59
N ILE A 174 -0.84 -26.35 -7.74
CA ILE A 174 -2.15 -26.01 -8.30
C ILE A 174 -2.67 -27.17 -9.13
N LEU A 175 -3.79 -27.74 -8.72
CA LEU A 175 -4.52 -28.77 -9.49
C LEU A 175 -5.21 -28.13 -10.69
N VAL A 176 -6.05 -27.09 -10.44
CA VAL A 176 -6.84 -26.37 -11.45
C VAL A 176 -6.80 -24.89 -11.15
N GLY A 177 -6.74 -24.05 -12.18
CA GLY A 177 -6.72 -22.59 -12.08
C GLY A 177 -5.54 -21.97 -12.82
N ASN A 178 -5.33 -20.66 -12.62
CA ASN A 178 -4.28 -19.93 -13.31
C ASN A 178 -2.87 -20.35 -12.83
N LYS A 179 -2.06 -20.89 -13.74
CA LYS A 179 -0.66 -21.28 -13.50
C LYS A 179 0.35 -20.30 -14.10
N LYS A 180 -0.10 -19.29 -14.86
CA LYS A 180 0.77 -18.35 -15.55
C LYS A 180 1.49 -17.44 -14.56
N THR A 181 2.79 -17.27 -14.77
CA THR A 181 3.64 -16.40 -13.94
C THR A 181 3.70 -14.97 -14.45
N ASN A 182 3.26 -14.73 -15.71
CA ASN A 182 3.28 -13.44 -16.40
C ASN A 182 1.90 -12.78 -16.50
N LEU A 183 0.97 -13.12 -15.60
CA LEU A 183 -0.42 -12.62 -15.64
C LEU A 183 -0.49 -11.08 -15.71
N ARG A 184 0.38 -10.39 -14.96
CA ARG A 184 0.44 -8.92 -15.02
C ARG A 184 0.79 -8.40 -16.41
N GLN A 185 1.79 -8.98 -17.08
CA GLN A 185 2.16 -8.57 -18.45
C GLN A 185 1.00 -8.80 -19.42
N MET A 186 0.24 -9.88 -19.24
CA MET A 186 -0.94 -10.14 -20.07
C MET A 186 -2.01 -9.07 -19.87
N VAL A 187 -2.29 -8.66 -18.63
CA VAL A 187 -3.24 -7.58 -18.31
C VAL A 187 -2.76 -6.24 -18.90
N GLU A 188 -1.47 -5.91 -18.74
CA GLU A 188 -0.89 -4.68 -19.30
C GLU A 188 -0.97 -4.68 -20.83
N SER A 189 -0.65 -5.80 -21.49
CA SER A 189 -0.77 -5.93 -22.96
C SER A 189 -2.22 -5.82 -23.46
N GLU A 190 -3.19 -6.34 -22.70
CA GLU A 190 -4.62 -6.22 -23.05
C GLU A 190 -5.08 -4.77 -22.93
N ILE A 191 -4.68 -4.06 -21.87
CA ILE A 191 -4.97 -2.63 -21.68
C ILE A 191 -4.40 -1.80 -22.86
N GLU A 192 -3.17 -2.09 -23.27
CA GLU A 192 -2.51 -1.43 -24.42
C GLU A 192 -3.23 -1.75 -25.73
N ALA A 193 -3.59 -3.02 -25.98
CA ALA A 193 -4.29 -3.46 -27.18
C ALA A 193 -5.68 -2.81 -27.31
N CYS A 194 -6.36 -2.58 -26.19
CA CYS A 194 -7.63 -1.86 -26.14
C CYS A 194 -7.48 -0.32 -26.23
N GLY A 195 -6.26 0.22 -26.32
CA GLY A 195 -5.98 1.66 -26.39
C GLY A 195 -6.27 2.41 -25.09
N ARG A 196 -6.31 1.72 -23.94
CA ARG A 196 -6.71 2.28 -22.65
C ARG A 196 -5.54 2.56 -21.67
N ALA A 197 -4.31 2.50 -22.17
CA ALA A 197 -3.11 2.74 -21.34
C ALA A 197 -3.14 4.12 -20.64
N SER A 198 -3.70 5.15 -21.30
CA SER A 198 -3.86 6.48 -20.71
C SER A 198 -4.89 6.57 -19.58
N ASP A 199 -5.79 5.59 -19.46
CA ASP A 199 -6.83 5.55 -18.42
C ASP A 199 -6.29 4.96 -17.11
N VAL A 200 -5.12 4.32 -17.14
CA VAL A 200 -4.55 3.67 -15.96
C VAL A 200 -3.91 4.69 -15.04
N ALA A 201 -4.47 4.83 -13.85
CA ALA A 201 -3.95 5.70 -12.80
C ALA A 201 -3.05 4.99 -11.77
N GLU A 202 -3.07 3.67 -11.73
CA GLU A 202 -2.37 2.81 -10.77
C GLU A 202 -0.85 3.04 -10.80
N ILE A 203 -0.22 3.08 -9.59
CA ILE A 203 1.18 3.49 -9.42
C ILE A 203 2.15 2.63 -10.24
N ARG A 204 2.07 1.30 -10.15
CA ARG A 204 3.06 0.41 -10.76
C ARG A 204 3.06 0.46 -12.28
N PHE A 205 1.93 0.75 -12.89
CA PHE A 205 1.85 0.97 -14.35
C PHE A 205 2.59 2.25 -14.77
N ARG A 206 2.63 3.25 -13.88
CA ARG A 206 3.22 4.57 -14.13
C ARG A 206 4.62 4.75 -13.54
N GLU A 207 5.18 3.78 -12.80
CA GLU A 207 6.51 3.92 -12.20
C GLU A 207 7.63 3.96 -13.26
N MET A 208 8.56 4.90 -13.13
CA MET A 208 9.67 5.05 -14.09
C MET A 208 10.73 3.95 -13.99
N GLY A 209 10.71 3.12 -12.94
CA GLY A 209 11.70 2.07 -12.72
C GLY A 209 13.14 2.62 -12.69
N THR A 210 14.00 2.11 -13.58
CA THR A 210 15.41 2.52 -13.70
C THR A 210 15.68 3.50 -14.85
N ALA A 211 14.65 4.06 -15.47
CA ALA A 211 14.80 5.01 -16.56
C ALA A 211 15.56 6.26 -16.10
N ARG A 212 16.24 6.91 -17.04
CA ARG A 212 16.90 8.20 -16.79
C ARG A 212 15.84 9.28 -16.62
N ILE A 213 15.99 10.09 -15.58
CA ILE A 213 15.04 11.13 -15.20
C ILE A 213 15.63 12.49 -15.54
N ASP A 214 14.89 13.30 -16.29
CA ASP A 214 15.15 14.73 -16.42
C ASP A 214 14.40 15.43 -15.29
N ALA A 215 15.14 15.92 -14.29
CA ALA A 215 14.57 16.54 -13.11
C ALA A 215 13.88 17.87 -13.40
N ASP A 216 14.34 18.58 -14.43
CA ASP A 216 13.81 19.90 -14.80
C ASP A 216 12.46 19.77 -15.53
N ALA A 217 12.16 18.59 -16.07
CA ALA A 217 10.90 18.27 -16.72
C ALA A 217 9.85 17.69 -15.75
N LEU A 218 10.19 17.46 -14.47
CA LEU A 218 9.26 16.91 -13.50
C LEU A 218 8.35 17.99 -12.91
N GLU A 219 7.06 17.71 -12.87
CA GLU A 219 6.07 18.52 -12.18
C GLU A 219 5.63 17.86 -10.88
N LEU A 220 5.43 18.66 -9.83
CA LEU A 220 4.83 18.18 -8.59
C LEU A 220 3.31 18.22 -8.71
N GLU A 221 2.69 17.06 -8.63
CA GLU A 221 1.24 16.91 -8.59
C GLU A 221 0.81 16.43 -7.20
N ILE A 222 -0.24 17.05 -6.65
CA ILE A 222 -0.79 16.73 -5.33
C ILE A 222 -2.22 16.24 -5.53
N ILE A 223 -2.50 15.02 -5.10
CA ILE A 223 -3.81 14.38 -5.22
C ILE A 223 -4.41 14.25 -3.81
N PRO A 224 -5.41 15.08 -3.49
CA PRO A 224 -6.12 14.96 -2.22
C PRO A 224 -7.13 13.82 -2.27
N TYR A 225 -7.30 13.13 -1.13
CA TYR A 225 -8.39 12.19 -0.92
C TYR A 225 -8.71 12.08 0.57
N GLU A 226 -9.93 11.65 0.86
CA GLU A 226 -10.44 11.55 2.23
C GLU A 226 -10.70 10.09 2.60
N THR A 227 -10.44 9.77 3.84
CA THR A 227 -10.81 8.49 4.45
C THR A 227 -11.77 8.74 5.61
N THR A 228 -12.22 7.69 6.29
CA THR A 228 -13.12 7.84 7.44
C THR A 228 -12.51 8.67 8.59
N ASN A 229 -11.17 8.64 8.73
CA ASN A 229 -10.49 9.24 9.88
C ASN A 229 -9.28 10.12 9.54
N THR A 230 -8.95 10.29 8.26
CA THR A 230 -7.81 11.12 7.83
C THR A 230 -8.09 11.86 6.53
N SER A 231 -7.55 13.07 6.40
CA SER A 231 -7.34 13.77 5.13
C SER A 231 -5.97 13.41 4.58
N GLU A 232 -5.92 12.88 3.38
CA GLU A 232 -4.69 12.37 2.76
C GLU A 232 -4.24 13.26 1.60
N ARG A 233 -2.93 13.38 1.41
CA ARG A 233 -2.34 13.99 0.21
C ARG A 233 -1.31 13.03 -0.38
N PHE A 234 -1.54 12.63 -1.63
CA PHE A 234 -0.56 11.88 -2.40
C PHE A 234 0.22 12.85 -3.29
N LEU A 235 1.46 13.10 -2.93
CA LEU A 235 2.38 13.98 -3.65
C LEU A 235 3.20 13.14 -4.61
N GLN A 236 3.24 13.49 -5.89
CA GLN A 236 4.03 12.73 -6.87
C GLN A 236 4.83 13.65 -7.81
N TRP A 237 6.05 13.23 -8.12
CA TRP A 237 6.83 13.80 -9.21
C TRP A 237 6.42 13.12 -10.51
N LYS A 238 5.76 13.85 -11.39
CA LYS A 238 5.21 13.38 -12.65
C LYS A 238 6.02 13.91 -13.83
N ALA A 239 6.39 13.01 -14.73
CA ALA A 239 7.04 13.33 -15.99
C ALA A 239 5.99 13.72 -17.06
N PRO A 240 6.39 14.40 -18.16
CA PRO A 240 5.48 14.80 -19.23
C PRO A 240 4.70 13.64 -19.88
N ASP A 241 5.24 12.42 -19.83
CA ASP A 241 4.61 11.20 -20.34
C ASP A 241 3.66 10.53 -19.33
N GLY A 242 3.41 11.17 -18.17
CA GLY A 242 2.52 10.67 -17.13
C GLY A 242 3.15 9.69 -16.14
N ARG A 243 4.39 9.23 -16.38
CA ARG A 243 5.10 8.36 -15.44
C ARG A 243 5.55 9.11 -14.19
N ILE A 244 5.73 8.40 -13.09
CA ILE A 244 6.11 8.98 -11.81
C ILE A 244 7.55 8.61 -11.42
N ALA A 245 8.32 9.63 -11.01
CA ALA A 245 9.71 9.50 -10.58
C ALA A 245 9.85 9.29 -9.07
N GLY A 246 8.79 9.55 -8.31
CA GLY A 246 8.74 9.35 -6.87
C GLY A 246 7.45 9.92 -6.31
N PHE A 247 7.13 9.53 -5.08
CA PHE A 247 5.93 10.00 -4.39
C PHE A 247 6.11 10.03 -2.86
N LEU A 248 5.16 10.71 -2.21
CA LEU A 248 5.01 10.75 -0.75
C LEU A 248 3.53 10.64 -0.39
N ARG A 249 3.24 9.95 0.71
CA ARG A 249 1.91 9.90 1.35
C ARG A 249 1.95 10.73 2.63
N LEU A 250 1.22 11.83 2.62
CA LEU A 250 0.97 12.66 3.80
C LEU A 250 -0.42 12.35 4.33
N SER A 251 -0.51 12.00 5.60
CA SER A 251 -1.74 11.75 6.33
C SER A 251 -1.94 12.83 7.39
N MET A 252 -3.11 13.40 7.43
CA MET A 252 -3.53 14.42 8.38
C MET A 252 -4.75 13.91 9.13
N PRO A 253 -4.57 13.29 10.33
CA PRO A 253 -5.66 12.71 11.08
C PRO A 253 -6.71 13.75 11.47
N HIS A 254 -7.98 13.40 11.37
CA HIS A 254 -9.07 14.24 11.84
C HIS A 254 -8.94 14.48 13.34
N GLN A 255 -8.91 15.73 13.78
CA GLN A 255 -8.60 16.06 15.17
C GLN A 255 -9.66 15.52 16.14
N GLU A 256 -10.92 15.44 15.70
CA GLU A 256 -12.00 14.81 16.49
C GLU A 256 -11.76 13.31 16.70
N TYR A 257 -11.27 12.60 15.66
CA TYR A 257 -10.92 11.19 15.77
C TYR A 257 -9.76 10.98 16.75
N VAL A 258 -8.70 11.80 16.63
CA VAL A 258 -7.54 11.74 17.55
C VAL A 258 -7.97 12.01 19.00
N ALA A 259 -8.81 13.02 19.22
CA ALA A 259 -9.32 13.34 20.57
C ALA A 259 -10.16 12.20 21.17
N ALA A 260 -11.00 11.56 20.35
CA ALA A 260 -11.86 10.45 20.79
C ALA A 260 -11.09 9.16 21.12
N HIS A 261 -9.88 8.98 20.54
CA HIS A 261 -9.06 7.77 20.68
C HIS A 261 -7.69 8.07 21.34
N ALA A 262 -7.59 9.14 22.13
CA ALA A 262 -6.32 9.61 22.69
C ALA A 262 -5.60 8.57 23.57
N ASP A 263 -6.34 7.65 24.20
CA ASP A 263 -5.78 6.58 25.03
C ASP A 263 -5.21 5.40 24.23
N GLU A 264 -5.56 5.31 22.93
CA GLU A 264 -5.19 4.19 22.04
C GLU A 264 -4.15 4.59 21.00
N LEU A 265 -4.18 5.84 20.56
CA LEU A 265 -3.35 6.32 19.46
C LEU A 265 -2.00 6.86 19.95
N PRO A 266 -0.92 6.56 19.22
CA PRO A 266 0.41 7.13 19.50
C PRO A 266 0.62 8.51 18.84
N VAL A 267 -0.38 9.05 18.15
CA VAL A 267 -0.37 10.39 17.55
C VAL A 267 -1.26 11.32 18.38
N HIS A 268 -0.86 12.58 18.46
CA HIS A 268 -1.53 13.59 19.26
C HIS A 268 -2.18 14.68 18.40
N LEU A 269 -2.98 15.53 19.04
CA LEU A 269 -3.58 16.67 18.38
C LEU A 269 -2.51 17.56 17.73
N GLY A 270 -2.74 17.98 16.51
CA GLY A 270 -1.81 18.81 15.73
C GLY A 270 -0.63 18.07 15.12
N GLU A 271 -0.64 16.72 15.10
CA GLU A 271 0.40 15.90 14.48
C GLU A 271 -0.06 15.32 13.15
N ALA A 272 0.65 15.67 12.07
CA ALA A 272 0.53 15.03 10.75
C ALA A 272 1.57 13.93 10.59
N MET A 273 1.40 13.04 9.58
CA MET A 273 2.24 11.86 9.40
C MET A 273 2.69 11.66 7.95
N VAL A 274 3.98 11.56 7.71
CA VAL A 274 4.54 11.01 6.48
C VAL A 274 4.53 9.48 6.59
N ARG A 275 3.62 8.83 5.82
CA ARG A 275 3.42 7.37 5.87
C ARG A 275 4.34 6.61 4.91
N GLU A 276 4.75 7.22 3.81
CA GLU A 276 5.67 6.66 2.83
C GLU A 276 6.37 7.76 2.05
N VAL A 277 7.66 7.56 1.76
CA VAL A 277 8.41 8.31 0.75
C VAL A 277 9.11 7.29 -0.15
N HIS A 278 8.86 7.37 -1.44
CA HIS A 278 9.49 6.51 -2.44
C HIS A 278 10.01 7.33 -3.61
N VAL A 279 11.26 7.13 -3.98
CA VAL A 279 11.88 7.73 -5.18
C VAL A 279 12.47 6.61 -6.01
N TYR A 280 12.04 6.54 -7.28
CA TYR A 280 12.49 5.52 -8.22
C TYR A 280 13.92 5.81 -8.70
N GLY A 281 14.66 4.78 -9.06
CA GLY A 281 16.01 4.89 -9.56
C GLY A 281 16.98 3.88 -8.94
N LYS A 282 18.24 3.87 -9.40
CA LYS A 282 19.27 3.02 -8.80
C LYS A 282 19.56 3.50 -7.39
N ALA A 283 19.54 2.56 -6.42
CA ALA A 283 19.86 2.86 -5.03
C ALA A 283 21.23 3.58 -4.92
N ALA A 284 21.18 4.83 -4.46
CA ALA A 284 22.36 5.62 -4.24
C ALA A 284 23.10 5.18 -2.98
N ARG A 285 24.43 5.17 -3.01
CA ARG A 285 25.21 5.19 -1.78
C ARG A 285 25.03 6.58 -1.14
N LEU A 286 24.65 6.62 0.13
CA LEU A 286 24.66 7.87 0.90
C LEU A 286 26.05 8.51 0.73
N HIS A 287 26.10 9.75 0.22
CA HIS A 287 27.31 10.53 -0.08
C HIS A 287 28.07 10.21 -1.40
N ALA A 288 27.49 9.48 -2.35
CA ALA A 288 28.08 9.33 -3.68
C ALA A 288 27.35 10.17 -4.72
N SER A 289 28.06 10.92 -5.53
CA SER A 289 27.52 11.63 -6.69
C SER A 289 27.19 10.62 -7.81
N SER A 290 25.94 10.49 -8.22
CA SER A 290 25.52 9.73 -9.39
C SER A 290 24.26 10.33 -10.03
N ASP A 291 24.06 10.11 -11.33
CA ASP A 291 23.03 10.73 -12.18
C ASP A 291 21.60 10.17 -12.03
N GLY A 292 21.21 9.63 -10.86
CA GLY A 292 19.89 9.04 -10.64
C GLY A 292 18.94 9.93 -9.82
N ALA A 293 17.63 9.72 -9.94
CA ALA A 293 16.58 10.49 -9.26
C ALA A 293 16.77 10.65 -7.74
N GLN A 294 17.37 9.66 -7.08
CA GLN A 294 17.67 9.72 -5.64
C GLN A 294 18.67 10.81 -5.29
N HIS A 295 19.51 11.25 -6.26
CA HIS A 295 20.52 12.29 -6.06
C HIS A 295 20.01 13.70 -6.36
N LEU A 296 18.87 13.84 -7.03
CA LEU A 296 18.26 15.13 -7.38
C LEU A 296 17.53 15.77 -6.19
N GLY A 297 17.62 15.18 -5.00
CA GLY A 297 16.95 15.70 -3.81
C GLY A 297 15.42 15.60 -3.86
N LEU A 298 14.86 14.81 -4.78
CA LEU A 298 13.39 14.69 -4.97
C LEU A 298 12.68 14.27 -3.69
N GLY A 299 13.24 13.32 -2.92
CA GLY A 299 12.67 12.89 -1.65
C GLY A 299 12.66 14.01 -0.59
N LYS A 300 13.74 14.81 -0.52
CA LYS A 300 13.78 15.98 0.37
C LYS A 300 12.72 17.01 -0.02
N ARG A 301 12.59 17.32 -1.30
CA ARG A 301 11.58 18.29 -1.80
C ARG A 301 10.15 17.81 -1.51
N LEU A 302 9.86 16.50 -1.61
CA LEU A 302 8.57 15.94 -1.21
C LEU A 302 8.30 16.13 0.28
N ILE A 303 9.29 15.91 1.14
CA ILE A 303 9.16 16.08 2.59
C ILE A 303 8.96 17.56 2.97
N GLU A 304 9.68 18.48 2.34
CA GLU A 304 9.51 19.92 2.57
C GLU A 304 8.12 20.40 2.13
N GLU A 305 7.62 19.91 1.01
CA GLU A 305 6.27 20.23 0.55
C GLU A 305 5.20 19.64 1.46
N ALA A 306 5.37 18.40 1.91
CA ALA A 306 4.47 17.80 2.90
C ALA A 306 4.43 18.60 4.22
N ALA A 307 5.59 19.09 4.67
CA ALA A 307 5.69 19.95 5.85
C ALA A 307 4.98 21.30 5.65
N ARG A 308 5.11 21.89 4.44
CA ARG A 308 4.40 23.13 4.09
C ARG A 308 2.89 22.93 4.11
N ILE A 309 2.41 21.85 3.47
CA ILE A 309 0.97 21.52 3.44
C ILE A 309 0.44 21.30 4.85
N ALA A 310 1.09 20.47 5.67
CA ALA A 310 0.66 20.20 7.03
C ALA A 310 0.58 21.49 7.88
N ARG A 311 1.57 22.38 7.75
CA ARG A 311 1.56 23.69 8.44
C ARG A 311 0.40 24.57 7.96
N ASP A 312 0.17 24.64 6.66
CA ASP A 312 -0.91 25.47 6.07
C ASP A 312 -2.30 24.95 6.48
N GLU A 313 -2.42 23.65 6.75
CA GLU A 313 -3.65 23.01 7.29
C GLU A 313 -3.73 23.08 8.84
N GLY A 314 -2.79 23.78 9.50
CA GLY A 314 -2.84 24.07 10.94
C GLY A 314 -2.20 23.01 11.86
N PHE A 315 -1.44 22.07 11.31
CA PHE A 315 -0.67 21.11 12.11
C PHE A 315 0.62 21.75 12.63
N SER A 316 0.99 21.41 13.85
CA SER A 316 2.20 21.92 14.54
C SER A 316 3.41 21.01 14.41
N HIS A 317 3.19 19.73 14.14
CA HIS A 317 4.23 18.72 14.05
C HIS A 317 4.02 17.80 12.83
N LEU A 318 5.12 17.35 12.29
CA LEU A 318 5.16 16.33 11.24
C LEU A 318 5.92 15.11 11.75
N ASN A 319 5.22 14.00 11.89
CA ASN A 319 5.80 12.70 12.17
C ASN A 319 6.23 11.99 10.88
N VAL A 320 7.16 11.05 10.99
CA VAL A 320 7.48 10.10 9.93
C VAL A 320 7.60 8.69 10.48
N ILE A 321 6.91 7.74 9.83
CA ILE A 321 7.05 6.32 10.13
C ILE A 321 8.34 5.77 9.52
N SER A 322 9.49 6.08 10.12
CA SER A 322 10.79 5.69 9.59
C SER A 322 11.12 4.22 9.85
N ALA A 323 11.71 3.55 8.85
CA ALA A 323 12.41 2.28 9.09
C ALA A 323 13.73 2.54 9.83
N ILE A 324 14.18 1.57 10.63
CA ILE A 324 15.38 1.73 11.47
C ILE A 324 16.60 2.17 10.64
N GLY A 325 16.84 1.55 9.50
CA GLY A 325 17.97 1.88 8.63
C GLY A 325 17.88 3.22 7.89
N THR A 326 16.75 3.94 8.01
CA THR A 326 16.54 5.25 7.37
C THR A 326 16.54 6.42 8.36
N ARG A 327 16.58 6.16 9.68
CA ARG A 327 16.48 7.20 10.71
C ARG A 327 17.53 8.32 10.57
N ALA A 328 18.77 7.96 10.21
CA ALA A 328 19.83 8.95 9.99
C ALA A 328 19.49 9.94 8.86
N TYR A 329 18.79 9.49 7.82
CA TYR A 329 18.32 10.35 6.74
C TYR A 329 17.32 11.38 7.25
N TYR A 330 16.31 10.97 8.01
CA TYR A 330 15.31 11.91 8.54
C TYR A 330 15.90 12.89 9.57
N ARG A 331 16.85 12.45 10.42
CA ARG A 331 17.59 13.37 11.31
C ARG A 331 18.33 14.45 10.50
N SER A 332 18.91 14.12 9.33
CA SER A 332 19.54 15.10 8.45
C SER A 332 18.56 16.11 7.82
N LEU A 333 17.25 15.83 7.90
CA LEU A 333 16.17 16.72 7.46
C LEU A 333 15.49 17.44 8.63
N GLY A 334 16.10 17.43 9.83
CA GLY A 334 15.60 18.14 11.00
C GLY A 334 14.53 17.41 11.81
N PHE A 335 14.36 16.10 11.60
CA PHE A 335 13.53 15.28 12.48
C PHE A 335 14.34 14.82 13.70
N GLU A 336 13.69 14.77 14.86
CA GLU A 336 14.22 14.24 16.10
C GLU A 336 13.56 12.90 16.42
N ASP A 337 14.25 12.05 17.21
CA ASP A 337 13.67 10.78 17.63
C ASP A 337 12.61 11.03 18.70
N ALA A 338 11.39 10.58 18.45
CA ALA A 338 10.29 10.54 19.39
C ALA A 338 9.94 9.08 19.76
N GLU A 339 8.86 8.84 20.51
CA GLU A 339 8.56 7.53 21.08
C GLU A 339 8.48 6.41 20.04
N LEU A 340 7.55 6.53 19.07
CA LEU A 340 7.36 5.52 18.00
C LEU A 340 7.78 6.03 16.62
N TYR A 341 8.01 7.31 16.46
CA TYR A 341 8.27 8.00 15.21
C TYR A 341 9.54 8.85 15.27
N GLN A 342 9.87 9.49 14.18
CA GLN A 342 10.70 10.68 14.20
C GLN A 342 9.79 11.88 13.90
N GLN A 343 10.00 12.99 14.60
CA GLN A 343 9.12 14.14 14.60
C GLN A 343 9.89 15.42 14.27
N ARG A 344 9.26 16.33 13.56
CA ARG A 344 9.75 17.70 13.29
C ARG A 344 8.66 18.72 13.62
N THR A 345 9.01 19.79 14.34
CA THR A 345 8.15 20.97 14.51
C THR A 345 8.00 21.70 13.18
N LEU A 346 6.77 22.18 12.87
CA LEU A 346 6.40 22.84 11.61
C LEU A 346 6.41 24.38 11.72
#